data_35aabb816feffeb764d18635d544e9b1
#
_entry.id   35aabb816feffeb764d18635d544e9b1
#
_cell.length_a   1.000
_cell.length_b   1.000
_cell.length_c   1.000
_cell.angle_alpha   90.00
_cell.angle_beta   90.00
_cell.angle_gamma   90.00
#
_symmetry.space_group_name_H-M   'P 1'
#
loop_
_entity.id
_entity.type
_entity.pdbx_description
1 polymer ?
#
loop_
_entity_poly.entity_id
_entity_poly.type
_entity_poly.pdbx_seq_one_letter_code
_entity_poly.pdbx_strand_id
1 'polypeptide(L)'
;MTTMVIGRKSCVTLLLCGGLLSLDASAAIEGEITPVGGPKMYNIDVVNQDITNNSIGATIPYEFSLGGQYSGIASCTIPMENQAIYYSATASLMQQGSAPGYLKLNDYMDVKIEIYIRGQRMDYFAVPFYNESNNAFQNKCVPPTTQFNNFESGAKGRVTFMITKPIVNGVNLLGTEIAKLYGRLGNYSSGMGSTPMSIVSINSGVITVPDKCIVNSGTPIVVDFDTIPSSGSLLNGNNYSRSVPIQVKCEGGSFANGNLNIRLGIQQANTASFNSDYLGATGAVDRSNLGIILKDSGGSLVAANRFYDVPGFNNNQGTWNLTAAPIANAGTNVLEG
;
A
#
# COMPACT_ATOMS: atom_id res chain seq x y z
N MET A 1 35.19 -79.85 -34.59
CA MET A 1 34.59 -78.60 -35.15
C MET A 1 35.13 -77.42 -34.33
N THR A 2 36.10 -76.78 -34.88
CA THR A 2 36.95 -75.79 -34.16
C THR A 2 36.46 -74.40 -34.57
N THR A 3 36.06 -73.61 -33.57
CA THR A 3 35.67 -72.22 -33.88
C THR A 3 36.71 -71.28 -33.26
N MET A 4 37.33 -70.51 -34.09
CA MET A 4 38.38 -69.56 -33.84
C MET A 4 37.79 -68.21 -33.42
N VAL A 5 38.13 -67.62 -32.23
CA VAL A 5 37.71 -66.32 -31.83
C VAL A 5 38.89 -65.35 -31.99
N ILE A 6 38.74 -64.35 -32.83
CA ILE A 6 39.72 -63.28 -33.11
C ILE A 6 39.43 -62.13 -32.15
N GLY A 7 40.35 -61.81 -31.26
CA GLY A 7 40.29 -60.67 -30.40
C GLY A 7 40.67 -59.38 -31.11
N ARG A 8 39.79 -58.40 -31.13
CA ARG A 8 40.06 -57.02 -31.55
C ARG A 8 40.58 -56.21 -30.37
N LYS A 9 41.79 -55.74 -30.46
CA LYS A 9 42.36 -54.72 -29.53
C LYS A 9 41.79 -53.37 -29.93
N SER A 10 40.93 -52.78 -29.10
CA SER A 10 40.49 -51.38 -29.21
C SER A 10 41.52 -50.45 -28.61
N CYS A 11 42.09 -49.63 -29.45
CA CYS A 11 42.93 -48.50 -29.09
C CYS A 11 42.04 -47.37 -28.61
N VAL A 12 42.05 -47.06 -27.28
CA VAL A 12 41.33 -45.92 -26.73
C VAL A 12 42.21 -44.68 -26.87
N THR A 13 41.91 -43.85 -27.87
CA THR A 13 42.50 -42.54 -28.03
C THR A 13 41.81 -41.55 -27.10
N LEU A 14 42.47 -41.17 -26.00
CA LEU A 14 42.01 -40.13 -25.09
C LEU A 14 42.19 -38.77 -25.79
N LEU A 15 41.09 -38.22 -26.34
CA LEU A 15 41.01 -36.81 -26.74
C LEU A 15 40.86 -35.96 -25.47
N LEU A 16 41.96 -35.31 -25.02
CA LEU A 16 41.88 -34.16 -24.08
C LEU A 16 41.26 -32.98 -24.84
N CYS A 17 39.91 -32.80 -24.71
CA CYS A 17 39.28 -31.52 -24.97
C CYS A 17 39.67 -30.54 -23.89
N GLY A 18 40.74 -29.80 -24.13
CA GLY A 18 41.06 -28.59 -23.37
C GLY A 18 39.96 -27.55 -23.62
N GLY A 19 38.95 -27.51 -22.77
CA GLY A 19 38.00 -26.40 -22.74
C GLY A 19 38.75 -25.12 -22.36
N LEU A 20 39.03 -24.30 -23.37
CA LEU A 20 39.38 -22.90 -23.17
C LEU A 20 38.13 -22.25 -22.52
N LEU A 21 38.14 -22.11 -21.20
CA LEU A 21 37.28 -21.17 -20.53
C LEU A 21 37.70 -19.79 -21.03
N SER A 22 37.00 -19.27 -22.04
CA SER A 22 37.03 -17.86 -22.39
C SER A 22 36.47 -17.13 -21.17
N LEU A 23 37.37 -16.67 -20.29
CA LEU A 23 37.04 -15.58 -19.40
C LEU A 23 36.76 -14.40 -20.31
N ASP A 24 35.47 -14.10 -20.51
CA ASP A 24 35.05 -12.83 -21.08
C ASP A 24 35.57 -11.74 -20.15
N ALA A 25 36.79 -11.28 -20.41
CA ALA A 25 37.31 -10.06 -19.81
C ALA A 25 36.45 -8.92 -20.35
N SER A 26 35.41 -8.56 -19.62
CA SER A 26 34.67 -7.33 -19.87
C SER A 26 35.71 -6.21 -19.88
N ALA A 27 35.89 -5.55 -21.01
CA ALA A 27 36.82 -4.45 -21.13
C ALA A 27 36.44 -3.38 -20.08
N ALA A 28 37.40 -3.00 -19.25
CA ALA A 28 37.18 -1.98 -18.22
C ALA A 28 36.69 -0.69 -18.89
N ILE A 29 35.62 -0.15 -18.38
CA ILE A 29 35.04 1.09 -18.90
C ILE A 29 35.90 2.26 -18.43
N GLU A 30 36.37 3.06 -19.36
CA GLU A 30 37.18 4.24 -19.05
C GLU A 30 36.44 5.21 -18.14
N GLY A 31 37.02 5.53 -17.01
CA GLY A 31 36.41 6.37 -15.98
C GLY A 31 35.41 5.68 -15.08
N GLU A 32 35.21 4.35 -15.16
CA GLU A 32 34.30 3.63 -14.28
C GLU A 32 34.59 3.93 -12.80
N ILE A 33 33.54 4.27 -12.05
CA ILE A 33 33.63 4.52 -10.62
C ILE A 33 33.10 3.31 -9.86
N THR A 34 34.03 2.63 -9.17
CA THR A 34 33.72 1.47 -8.33
C THR A 34 33.64 1.90 -6.86
N PRO A 35 32.57 1.58 -6.11
CA PRO A 35 32.44 1.98 -4.71
C PRO A 35 33.44 1.22 -3.83
N VAL A 36 34.04 1.93 -2.86
CA VAL A 36 34.94 1.34 -1.86
C VAL A 36 34.10 0.53 -0.86
N GLY A 37 34.42 -0.74 -0.71
CA GLY A 37 33.70 -1.64 0.20
C GLY A 37 32.39 -2.20 -0.35
N GLY A 38 32.14 -2.02 -1.65
CA GLY A 38 30.93 -2.49 -2.31
C GLY A 38 29.83 -1.44 -2.41
N PRO A 39 28.71 -1.75 -3.07
CA PRO A 39 27.60 -0.82 -3.30
C PRO A 39 27.03 -0.24 -2.01
N LYS A 40 26.80 1.07 -1.98
CA LYS A 40 26.11 1.70 -0.86
C LYS A 40 24.62 1.34 -0.89
N MET A 41 24.15 0.73 0.18
CA MET A 41 22.71 0.41 0.33
C MET A 41 21.95 1.61 0.87
N TYR A 42 20.90 2.01 0.18
CA TYR A 42 19.93 3.01 0.61
C TYR A 42 18.55 2.35 0.76
N ASN A 43 18.13 2.19 2.01
CA ASN A 43 16.89 1.53 2.36
C ASN A 43 15.83 2.56 2.69
N ILE A 44 14.74 2.56 1.93
CA ILE A 44 13.61 3.46 2.10
C ILE A 44 12.61 2.78 3.03
N ASP A 45 12.31 3.42 4.15
CA ASP A 45 11.18 3.06 4.99
C ASP A 45 10.00 3.95 4.62
N VAL A 46 9.11 3.40 3.81
CA VAL A 46 7.87 4.11 3.43
C VAL A 46 6.99 4.14 4.67
N VAL A 47 6.73 5.34 5.19
CA VAL A 47 5.81 5.51 6.32
C VAL A 47 4.44 4.96 5.93
N ASN A 48 3.79 4.23 6.85
CA ASN A 48 2.46 3.67 6.60
C ASN A 48 1.51 4.76 6.09
N GLN A 49 0.88 4.49 4.95
CA GLN A 49 -0.01 5.42 4.27
C GLN A 49 -1.45 4.91 4.34
N ASP A 50 -2.31 5.68 4.99
CA ASP A 50 -3.76 5.50 4.90
C ASP A 50 -4.26 6.30 3.72
N ILE A 51 -4.62 5.63 2.64
CA ILE A 51 -5.11 6.28 1.43
C ILE A 51 -6.62 6.36 1.41
N THR A 52 -7.13 7.49 0.95
CA THR A 52 -8.59 7.71 0.80
C THR A 52 -9.07 7.40 -0.62
N ASN A 53 -8.21 7.53 -1.62
CA ASN A 53 -8.52 7.21 -3.01
C ASN A 53 -7.92 5.85 -3.40
N ASN A 54 -8.76 4.83 -3.48
CA ASN A 54 -8.41 3.46 -3.85
C ASN A 54 -8.81 3.11 -5.31
N SER A 55 -8.97 4.11 -6.16
CA SER A 55 -9.34 3.90 -7.55
C SER A 55 -8.13 3.49 -8.39
N ILE A 56 -8.37 2.71 -9.44
CA ILE A 56 -7.33 2.39 -10.43
C ILE A 56 -6.81 3.71 -11.04
N GLY A 57 -5.49 3.85 -11.13
CA GLY A 57 -4.81 5.05 -11.61
C GLY A 57 -4.55 6.11 -10.53
N ALA A 58 -5.09 5.95 -9.31
CA ALA A 58 -4.73 6.83 -8.20
C ALA A 58 -3.25 6.68 -7.84
N THR A 59 -2.58 7.80 -7.53
CA THR A 59 -1.14 7.84 -7.25
C THR A 59 -0.85 8.26 -5.82
N ILE A 60 0.22 7.70 -5.26
CA ILE A 60 0.71 7.94 -3.91
C ILE A 60 2.18 8.34 -4.04
N PRO A 61 2.52 9.64 -4.02
CA PRO A 61 3.89 10.10 -4.09
C PRO A 61 4.58 9.94 -2.73
N TYR A 62 5.84 9.56 -2.77
CA TYR A 62 6.72 9.48 -1.60
C TYR A 62 8.11 10.01 -1.97
N GLU A 63 8.58 11.03 -1.27
CA GLU A 63 9.94 11.56 -1.42
C GLU A 63 10.83 11.00 -0.31
N PHE A 64 12.07 10.63 -0.66
CA PHE A 64 13.06 10.19 0.30
C PHE A 64 14.33 11.01 0.21
N SER A 65 14.95 11.23 1.37
CA SER A 65 16.26 11.85 1.48
C SER A 65 16.99 11.16 2.64
N LEU A 66 17.87 10.23 2.29
CA LEU A 66 18.57 9.37 3.24
C LEU A 66 19.97 9.93 3.50
N GLY A 67 20.50 9.69 4.68
CA GLY A 67 21.86 10.05 5.03
C GLY A 67 22.88 8.98 4.59
N GLY A 68 24.14 9.34 4.73
CA GLY A 68 25.25 8.43 4.51
C GLY A 68 25.97 8.66 3.19
N GLN A 69 27.24 8.98 3.32
CA GLN A 69 28.15 9.16 2.20
C GLN A 69 28.98 7.90 1.98
N TYR A 70 29.58 7.78 0.80
CA TYR A 70 30.50 6.71 0.46
C TYR A 70 31.61 7.21 -0.45
N SER A 71 32.66 6.41 -0.60
CA SER A 71 33.79 6.68 -1.49
C SER A 71 33.76 5.77 -2.69
N GLY A 72 34.31 6.23 -3.80
CA GLY A 72 34.47 5.44 -5.01
C GLY A 72 35.83 5.70 -5.65
N ILE A 73 36.29 4.74 -6.43
CA ILE A 73 37.54 4.80 -7.18
C ILE A 73 37.23 4.85 -8.65
N ALA A 74 37.60 5.93 -9.32
CA ALA A 74 37.58 5.99 -10.77
C ALA A 74 38.81 5.33 -11.37
N SER A 75 38.65 4.45 -12.35
CA SER A 75 39.71 3.83 -13.13
C SER A 75 39.91 4.58 -14.44
N CYS A 76 41.13 5.00 -14.73
CA CYS A 76 41.46 5.71 -15.95
C CYS A 76 42.81 5.23 -16.54
N THR A 77 42.83 5.12 -17.85
CA THR A 77 44.06 4.74 -18.60
C THR A 77 44.80 5.98 -19.13
N ILE A 78 44.09 7.08 -19.28
CA ILE A 78 44.60 8.39 -19.67
C ILE A 78 44.33 9.43 -18.59
N PRO A 79 45.15 10.48 -18.43
CA PRO A 79 44.88 11.60 -17.57
C PRO A 79 43.57 12.31 -18.01
N MET A 80 42.69 12.53 -17.04
CA MET A 80 41.43 13.25 -17.24
C MET A 80 41.43 14.53 -16.42
N GLU A 81 41.08 15.65 -17.03
CA GLU A 81 40.96 16.95 -16.38
C GLU A 81 39.61 17.56 -16.65
N ASN A 82 39.09 18.30 -15.67
CA ASN A 82 37.83 19.04 -15.80
C ASN A 82 36.65 18.17 -16.25
N GLN A 83 36.48 17.00 -15.64
CA GLN A 83 35.43 16.05 -16.00
C GLN A 83 34.24 16.16 -15.06
N ALA A 84 33.03 15.99 -15.63
CA ALA A 84 31.84 15.73 -14.86
C ALA A 84 31.72 14.24 -14.56
N ILE A 85 30.89 13.89 -13.57
CA ILE A 85 30.49 12.52 -13.31
C ILE A 85 29.18 12.27 -14.05
N TYR A 86 29.15 11.18 -14.80
CA TYR A 86 28.00 10.70 -15.56
C TYR A 86 27.40 9.51 -14.85
N TYR A 87 26.09 9.57 -14.65
CA TYR A 87 25.33 8.53 -13.98
C TYR A 87 24.42 7.78 -14.95
N SER A 88 24.24 6.51 -14.68
CA SER A 88 23.21 5.68 -15.30
C SER A 88 22.48 4.91 -14.21
N ALA A 89 21.21 4.66 -14.37
CA ALA A 89 20.46 3.83 -13.43
C ALA A 89 19.65 2.78 -14.17
N THR A 90 19.62 1.58 -13.59
CA THR A 90 18.75 0.48 -14.03
C THR A 90 17.66 0.24 -13.00
N ALA A 91 16.48 -0.13 -13.47
CA ALA A 91 15.44 -0.66 -12.61
C ALA A 91 15.69 -2.14 -12.35
N SER A 92 15.54 -2.56 -11.10
CA SER A 92 15.58 -3.99 -10.76
C SER A 92 14.26 -4.69 -11.09
N LEU A 93 13.17 -3.93 -11.20
CA LEU A 93 11.86 -4.41 -11.64
C LEU A 93 11.87 -4.53 -13.17
N MET A 94 11.66 -5.74 -13.68
CA MET A 94 11.83 -6.05 -15.10
C MET A 94 10.55 -5.86 -15.93
N GLN A 95 9.38 -5.87 -15.29
CA GLN A 95 8.10 -5.78 -16.00
C GLN A 95 7.64 -4.34 -16.13
N GLN A 96 7.23 -3.99 -17.37
CA GLN A 96 6.56 -2.72 -17.63
C GLN A 96 5.25 -2.65 -16.84
N GLY A 97 4.99 -1.49 -16.24
CA GLY A 97 3.73 -1.19 -15.58
C GLY A 97 2.59 -0.86 -16.56
N SER A 98 1.45 -0.53 -16.03
CA SER A 98 0.23 -0.22 -16.79
C SER A 98 0.23 1.17 -17.43
N ALA A 99 1.16 2.04 -17.04
CA ALA A 99 1.31 3.39 -17.59
C ALA A 99 2.77 3.68 -17.98
N PRO A 100 3.01 4.61 -18.92
CA PRO A 100 4.36 4.99 -19.32
C PRO A 100 5.20 5.47 -18.14
N GLY A 101 6.43 4.98 -18.03
CA GLY A 101 7.37 5.32 -16.95
C GLY A 101 7.11 4.60 -15.62
N TYR A 102 6.09 3.76 -15.54
CA TYR A 102 5.84 2.89 -14.40
C TYR A 102 6.34 1.48 -14.65
N LEU A 103 6.76 0.82 -13.58
CA LEU A 103 7.19 -0.59 -13.55
C LEU A 103 6.26 -1.36 -12.61
N LYS A 104 5.99 -2.62 -12.93
CA LYS A 104 5.15 -3.46 -12.07
C LYS A 104 5.86 -3.74 -10.74
N LEU A 105 5.27 -3.29 -9.64
CA LEU A 105 5.78 -3.54 -8.30
C LEU A 105 5.21 -4.84 -7.73
N ASN A 106 3.89 -4.99 -7.80
CA ASN A 106 3.15 -6.18 -7.34
C ASN A 106 1.80 -6.28 -8.07
N ASP A 107 0.88 -7.13 -7.59
CA ASP A 107 -0.42 -7.34 -8.22
C ASP A 107 -1.42 -6.18 -8.04
N TYR A 108 -1.13 -5.23 -7.16
CA TYR A 108 -2.02 -4.13 -6.81
C TYR A 108 -1.47 -2.76 -7.23
N MET A 109 -0.16 -2.68 -7.47
CA MET A 109 0.49 -1.39 -7.71
C MET A 109 1.64 -1.48 -8.69
N ASP A 110 1.77 -0.43 -9.47
CA ASP A 110 2.96 -0.08 -10.22
C ASP A 110 3.75 1.01 -9.48
N VAL A 111 5.01 1.21 -9.85
CA VAL A 111 5.89 2.19 -9.25
C VAL A 111 6.67 2.96 -10.31
N LYS A 112 6.75 4.28 -10.18
CA LYS A 112 7.68 5.15 -10.88
C LYS A 112 8.78 5.56 -9.90
N ILE A 113 10.03 5.47 -10.33
CA ILE A 113 11.21 5.77 -9.52
C ILE A 113 11.96 6.91 -10.16
N GLU A 114 12.35 7.90 -9.39
CA GLU A 114 13.15 9.05 -9.84
C GLU A 114 14.30 9.25 -8.86
N ILE A 115 15.53 9.30 -9.38
CA ILE A 115 16.74 9.54 -8.59
C ILE A 115 17.22 10.97 -8.80
N TYR A 116 17.56 11.64 -7.70
CA TYR A 116 18.09 13.00 -7.74
C TYR A 116 19.61 12.99 -8.01
N ILE A 117 20.02 13.68 -9.07
CA ILE A 117 21.43 13.89 -9.39
C ILE A 117 21.86 15.25 -8.86
N ARG A 118 22.80 15.23 -7.93
CA ARG A 118 23.46 16.42 -7.35
C ARG A 118 24.50 17.02 -8.31
N GLY A 119 25.22 18.00 -7.85
CA GLY A 119 26.21 18.77 -8.58
C GLY A 119 25.59 20.08 -9.07
N GLN A 120 25.88 20.49 -10.28
CA GLN A 120 25.25 21.66 -10.89
C GLN A 120 23.94 21.33 -11.64
N ARG A 121 23.66 20.01 -11.84
CA ARG A 121 22.42 19.57 -12.50
C ARG A 121 21.19 19.77 -11.62
N MET A 122 21.21 19.31 -10.38
CA MET A 122 20.19 19.49 -9.35
C MET A 122 18.77 19.10 -9.83
N ASP A 123 18.63 17.92 -10.45
CA ASP A 123 17.39 17.47 -11.08
C ASP A 123 17.07 16.00 -10.80
N TYR A 124 15.81 15.59 -11.03
CA TYR A 124 15.32 14.22 -10.86
C TYR A 124 15.25 13.52 -12.21
N PHE A 125 15.73 12.28 -12.25
CA PHE A 125 15.73 11.45 -13.46
C PHE A 125 14.95 10.16 -13.23
N ALA A 126 13.98 9.92 -14.11
CA ALA A 126 13.19 8.69 -14.07
C ALA A 126 14.06 7.47 -14.42
N VAL A 127 14.03 6.45 -13.58
CA VAL A 127 14.73 5.19 -13.78
C VAL A 127 13.90 4.28 -14.71
N PRO A 128 14.50 3.66 -15.74
CA PRO A 128 15.94 3.69 -16.09
C PRO A 128 16.36 4.96 -16.83
N PHE A 129 17.58 5.41 -16.59
CA PHE A 129 18.20 6.49 -17.37
C PHE A 129 19.66 6.17 -17.68
N TYR A 130 20.19 6.85 -18.66
CA TYR A 130 21.49 6.56 -19.21
C TYR A 130 22.33 7.83 -19.38
N ASN A 131 23.59 7.78 -18.88
CA ASN A 131 24.63 8.77 -19.15
C ASN A 131 24.25 10.22 -18.83
N GLU A 132 23.56 10.44 -17.71
CA GLU A 132 23.17 11.77 -17.24
C GLU A 132 24.30 12.43 -16.46
N SER A 133 24.76 13.60 -16.91
CA SER A 133 25.85 14.37 -16.31
C SER A 133 25.39 15.10 -15.04
N ASN A 134 26.23 15.17 -14.02
CA ASN A 134 26.03 16.08 -12.88
C ASN A 134 26.41 17.53 -13.16
N ASN A 135 26.96 17.84 -14.36
CA ASN A 135 27.41 19.13 -14.84
C ASN A 135 28.51 19.81 -13.97
N ALA A 136 29.14 19.06 -13.07
CA ALA A 136 30.22 19.57 -12.20
C ALA A 136 31.59 19.22 -12.79
N PHE A 137 32.05 20.02 -13.74
CA PHE A 137 33.27 19.83 -14.54
C PHE A 137 34.54 20.24 -13.77
N GLN A 138 34.79 19.65 -12.62
CA GLN A 138 35.92 19.98 -11.75
C GLN A 138 36.75 18.77 -11.31
N ASN A 139 36.34 17.59 -11.74
CA ASN A 139 36.99 16.35 -11.30
C ASN A 139 38.10 15.95 -12.26
N LYS A 140 39.09 15.24 -11.71
CA LYS A 140 40.22 14.74 -12.47
C LYS A 140 40.55 13.29 -12.12
N CYS A 141 41.12 12.56 -13.06
CA CYS A 141 41.69 11.25 -12.79
C CYS A 141 43.15 11.18 -13.24
N VAL A 142 44.00 10.74 -12.35
CA VAL A 142 45.41 10.44 -12.64
C VAL A 142 45.55 8.92 -12.74
N PRO A 143 46.00 8.40 -13.89
CA PRO A 143 46.19 6.96 -14.05
C PRO A 143 47.05 6.33 -12.98
N PRO A 144 46.76 5.08 -12.56
CA PRO A 144 45.67 4.25 -13.07
C PRO A 144 44.34 4.48 -12.39
N THR A 145 44.32 5.16 -11.24
CA THR A 145 43.06 5.33 -10.46
C THR A 145 43.10 6.61 -9.64
N THR A 146 41.91 7.18 -9.37
CA THR A 146 41.73 8.27 -8.43
C THR A 146 40.53 8.01 -7.53
N GLN A 147 40.70 8.17 -6.22
CA GLN A 147 39.63 8.04 -5.26
C GLN A 147 38.85 9.36 -5.12
N PHE A 148 37.55 9.24 -5.11
CA PHE A 148 36.60 10.29 -4.79
C PHE A 148 35.85 9.96 -3.51
N ASN A 149 35.59 10.99 -2.71
CA ASN A 149 34.88 10.84 -1.43
C ASN A 149 33.56 11.61 -1.48
N ASN A 150 32.72 11.39 -0.47
CA ASN A 150 31.48 12.12 -0.23
C ASN A 150 30.42 11.94 -1.33
N PHE A 151 30.37 10.77 -1.99
CA PHE A 151 29.24 10.45 -2.84
C PHE A 151 27.97 10.28 -2.01
N GLU A 152 26.85 10.80 -2.53
CA GLU A 152 25.50 10.63 -1.99
C GLU A 152 24.52 10.20 -3.09
N SER A 153 25.04 9.74 -4.22
CA SER A 153 24.22 9.34 -5.37
C SER A 153 23.33 8.14 -5.00
N GLY A 154 22.03 8.29 -5.17
CA GLY A 154 21.02 7.35 -4.73
C GLY A 154 20.38 7.66 -3.36
N ALA A 155 20.97 8.58 -2.57
CA ALA A 155 20.44 8.93 -1.25
C ALA A 155 19.12 9.73 -1.30
N LYS A 156 18.83 10.40 -2.40
CA LYS A 156 17.64 11.23 -2.57
C LYS A 156 16.89 10.88 -3.84
N GLY A 157 15.57 10.81 -3.75
CA GLY A 157 14.73 10.49 -4.88
C GLY A 157 13.24 10.62 -4.58
N ARG A 158 12.43 10.16 -5.53
CA ARG A 158 10.98 10.05 -5.45
C ARG A 158 10.54 8.66 -5.87
N VAL A 159 9.55 8.16 -5.17
CA VAL A 159 8.84 6.94 -5.54
C VAL A 159 7.36 7.31 -5.63
N THR A 160 6.74 7.06 -6.78
CA THR A 160 5.30 7.27 -6.95
C THR A 160 4.65 5.92 -7.19
N PHE A 161 3.85 5.47 -6.24
CA PHE A 161 3.04 4.26 -6.39
C PHE A 161 1.76 4.61 -7.16
N MET A 162 1.31 3.74 -8.04
CA MET A 162 0.05 3.87 -8.75
C MET A 162 -0.80 2.63 -8.55
N ILE A 163 -2.03 2.79 -8.14
CA ILE A 163 -2.96 1.69 -7.91
C ILE A 163 -3.38 1.11 -9.25
N THR A 164 -3.14 -0.19 -9.46
CA THR A 164 -3.57 -0.94 -10.65
C THR A 164 -4.78 -1.83 -10.38
N LYS A 165 -5.00 -2.15 -9.11
CA LYS A 165 -6.14 -2.92 -8.62
C LYS A 165 -6.52 -2.40 -7.23
N PRO A 166 -7.82 -2.22 -6.93
CA PRO A 166 -8.25 -1.77 -5.61
C PRO A 166 -7.66 -2.63 -4.49
N ILE A 167 -7.09 -1.96 -3.50
CA ILE A 167 -6.43 -2.60 -2.36
C ILE A 167 -7.48 -3.04 -1.35
N VAL A 168 -7.38 -4.29 -0.90
CA VAL A 168 -8.20 -4.87 0.17
C VAL A 168 -7.25 -5.36 1.26
N ASN A 169 -7.48 -5.03 2.50
CA ASN A 169 -6.66 -5.43 3.66
C ASN A 169 -5.21 -4.90 3.67
N GLY A 170 -4.89 -3.91 2.84
CA GLY A 170 -3.55 -3.33 2.76
C GLY A 170 -2.57 -4.09 1.86
N VAL A 171 -1.48 -3.42 1.51
CA VAL A 171 -0.38 -3.97 0.71
C VAL A 171 0.94 -3.72 1.42
N ASN A 172 1.70 -4.77 1.58
CA ASN A 172 3.02 -4.76 2.19
C ASN A 172 4.10 -4.49 1.13
N LEU A 173 5.02 -3.56 1.40
CA LEU A 173 6.06 -3.11 0.48
C LEU A 173 7.45 -3.57 0.94
N LEU A 174 7.62 -4.83 1.32
CA LEU A 174 8.86 -5.30 1.95
C LEU A 174 9.93 -5.75 0.95
N GLY A 175 11.19 -5.38 1.27
CA GLY A 175 12.38 -6.02 0.72
C GLY A 175 12.57 -5.91 -0.80
N THR A 176 12.06 -4.86 -1.45
CA THR A 176 12.10 -4.74 -2.90
C THR A 176 13.21 -3.80 -3.34
N GLU A 177 14.21 -4.34 -4.03
CA GLU A 177 15.22 -3.54 -4.74
C GLU A 177 14.54 -2.85 -5.93
N ILE A 178 14.69 -1.52 -6.03
CA ILE A 178 14.00 -0.72 -7.04
C ILE A 178 14.94 -0.07 -8.06
N ALA A 179 16.18 0.26 -7.66
CA ALA A 179 17.14 0.87 -8.58
C ALA A 179 18.58 0.50 -8.22
N LYS A 180 19.43 0.39 -9.27
CA LYS A 180 20.90 0.34 -9.20
C LYS A 180 21.45 1.53 -9.93
N LEU A 181 22.33 2.29 -9.26
CA LEU A 181 22.96 3.48 -9.80
C LEU A 181 24.43 3.20 -10.09
N TYR A 182 24.89 3.55 -11.28
CA TYR A 182 26.25 3.43 -11.76
C TYR A 182 26.83 4.80 -12.07
N GLY A 183 28.14 4.95 -11.99
CA GLY A 183 28.80 6.20 -12.28
C GLY A 183 30.11 6.03 -13.03
N ARG A 184 30.45 7.04 -13.81
CA ARG A 184 31.75 7.15 -14.45
C ARG A 184 32.22 8.60 -14.51
N LEU A 185 33.52 8.79 -14.49
CA LEU A 185 34.15 10.07 -14.69
C LEU A 185 34.35 10.32 -16.19
N GLY A 186 33.83 11.44 -16.67
CA GLY A 186 33.91 11.80 -18.09
C GLY A 186 33.04 10.93 -19.01
N ASN A 187 32.97 11.31 -20.27
CA ASN A 187 32.17 10.64 -21.29
C ASN A 187 33.03 9.99 -22.37
N TYR A 188 34.07 9.30 -21.97
CA TYR A 188 35.04 8.66 -22.88
C TYR A 188 34.64 7.28 -23.37
N SER A 189 33.76 6.61 -22.67
CA SER A 189 33.23 5.28 -23.02
C SER A 189 31.71 5.28 -23.09
N SER A 190 31.16 4.36 -23.88
CA SER A 190 29.75 4.00 -23.81
C SER A 190 29.57 2.80 -22.88
N GLY A 191 28.50 2.78 -22.13
CA GLY A 191 28.15 1.65 -21.26
C GLY A 191 28.10 2.02 -19.79
N MET A 192 27.56 1.10 -19.01
CA MET A 192 27.54 1.14 -17.55
C MET A 192 28.65 0.27 -17.00
N GLY A 193 29.19 0.66 -15.86
CA GLY A 193 30.10 -0.17 -15.10
C GLY A 193 29.47 -1.49 -14.66
N SER A 194 30.30 -2.43 -14.27
CA SER A 194 29.88 -3.75 -13.80
C SER A 194 29.34 -3.73 -12.37
N THR A 195 29.81 -2.77 -11.56
CA THR A 195 29.47 -2.66 -10.15
C THR A 195 28.66 -1.39 -9.89
N PRO A 196 27.44 -1.50 -9.37
CA PRO A 196 26.67 -0.31 -9.00
C PRO A 196 27.35 0.46 -7.86
N MET A 197 27.34 1.77 -7.94
CA MET A 197 27.81 2.66 -6.86
C MET A 197 26.88 2.59 -5.65
N SER A 198 25.59 2.54 -5.90
CA SER A 198 24.56 2.40 -4.87
C SER A 198 23.37 1.59 -5.35
N ILE A 199 22.66 1.00 -4.39
CA ILE A 199 21.43 0.23 -4.58
C ILE A 199 20.35 0.85 -3.70
N VAL A 200 19.20 1.11 -4.29
CA VAL A 200 18.03 1.68 -3.60
C VAL A 200 16.97 0.61 -3.47
N SER A 201 16.51 0.37 -2.24
CA SER A 201 15.51 -0.65 -1.93
C SER A 201 14.41 -0.07 -1.06
N ILE A 202 13.17 -0.53 -1.23
CA ILE A 202 12.11 -0.33 -0.26
C ILE A 202 12.30 -1.39 0.83
N ASN A 203 12.62 -0.95 2.05
CA ASN A 203 12.88 -1.83 3.18
C ASN A 203 11.60 -2.21 3.92
N SER A 204 10.72 -1.22 4.13
CA SER A 204 9.45 -1.40 4.83
C SER A 204 8.39 -0.42 4.34
N GLY A 205 7.15 -0.74 4.60
CA GLY A 205 6.00 0.10 4.36
C GLY A 205 4.71 -0.69 4.20
N VAL A 206 3.60 -0.09 4.63
CA VAL A 206 2.26 -0.63 4.43
C VAL A 206 1.38 0.46 3.85
N ILE A 207 0.66 0.13 2.79
CA ILE A 207 -0.40 1.00 2.24
C ILE A 207 -1.73 0.37 2.62
N THR A 208 -2.57 1.11 3.35
CA THR A 208 -3.87 0.66 3.83
C THR A 208 -4.99 1.55 3.33
N VAL A 209 -6.19 0.98 3.23
CA VAL A 209 -7.43 1.70 2.94
C VAL A 209 -8.36 1.44 4.10
N PRO A 210 -8.50 2.36 5.07
CA PRO A 210 -9.34 2.16 6.23
C PRO A 210 -10.80 1.98 5.83
N ASP A 211 -11.47 1.02 6.48
CA ASP A 211 -12.89 0.82 6.33
C ASP A 211 -13.66 1.72 7.29
N LYS A 212 -14.70 2.36 6.80
CA LYS A 212 -15.62 3.12 7.64
C LYS A 212 -17.05 3.03 7.13
N CYS A 213 -18.00 3.06 8.04
CA CYS A 213 -19.41 3.20 7.73
C CYS A 213 -19.98 4.46 8.39
N ILE A 214 -20.79 5.19 7.67
CA ILE A 214 -21.48 6.40 8.15
C ILE A 214 -22.97 6.11 8.19
N VAL A 215 -23.58 6.35 9.34
CA VAL A 215 -25.01 6.20 9.55
C VAL A 215 -25.66 7.59 9.43
N ASN A 216 -26.72 7.70 8.65
CA ASN A 216 -27.51 8.92 8.42
C ASN A 216 -26.65 10.17 8.11
N SER A 217 -25.60 9.98 7.34
CA SER A 217 -24.63 11.05 7.00
C SER A 217 -24.02 11.74 8.23
N GLY A 218 -23.92 11.01 9.35
CA GLY A 218 -23.40 11.54 10.64
C GLY A 218 -24.41 12.33 11.44
N THR A 219 -25.67 12.39 11.01
CA THR A 219 -26.73 13.11 11.74
C THR A 219 -27.44 12.17 12.72
N PRO A 220 -27.65 12.56 13.97
CA PRO A 220 -28.43 11.78 14.93
C PRO A 220 -29.87 11.54 14.45
N ILE A 221 -30.38 10.34 14.71
CA ILE A 221 -31.79 10.01 14.46
C ILE A 221 -32.59 10.42 15.70
N VAL A 222 -33.50 11.36 15.53
CA VAL A 222 -34.44 11.78 16.57
C VAL A 222 -35.82 11.27 16.21
N VAL A 223 -36.46 10.57 17.15
CA VAL A 223 -37.80 10.04 17.01
C VAL A 223 -38.68 10.69 18.07
N ASP A 224 -39.59 11.59 17.65
CA ASP A 224 -40.51 12.24 18.55
C ASP A 224 -41.85 11.48 18.57
N PHE A 225 -42.32 11.07 19.73
CA PHE A 225 -43.62 10.42 19.93
C PHE A 225 -44.71 11.40 20.28
N ASP A 226 -44.44 12.70 20.32
CA ASP A 226 -45.37 13.73 20.80
C ASP A 226 -45.90 13.41 22.24
N THR A 227 -47.13 13.77 22.50
CA THR A 227 -47.78 13.43 23.79
C THR A 227 -48.35 12.03 23.71
N ILE A 228 -47.86 11.14 24.56
CA ILE A 228 -48.39 9.77 24.73
C ILE A 228 -49.20 9.67 26.02
N PRO A 229 -50.28 8.84 26.06
CA PRO A 229 -51.10 8.68 27.26
C PRO A 229 -50.32 7.93 28.38
N SER A 230 -50.73 8.17 29.63
CA SER A 230 -50.25 7.41 30.80
C SER A 230 -50.83 6.01 30.88
N SER A 231 -51.97 5.75 30.19
CA SER A 231 -52.61 4.45 30.19
C SER A 231 -51.79 3.38 29.49
N GLY A 232 -51.32 2.42 30.26
CA GLY A 232 -50.50 1.33 29.72
C GLY A 232 -51.20 0.44 28.72
N SER A 233 -52.54 0.35 28.75
CA SER A 233 -53.30 -0.41 27.74
C SER A 233 -53.22 0.18 26.35
N LEU A 234 -52.96 1.49 26.22
CA LEU A 234 -52.77 2.20 24.96
C LEU A 234 -51.33 2.11 24.45
N LEU A 235 -50.38 1.87 25.34
CA LEU A 235 -48.95 1.72 25.02
C LEU A 235 -48.59 0.23 24.81
N ASN A 236 -49.03 -0.30 23.69
CA ASN A 236 -49.03 -1.74 23.40
C ASN A 236 -47.93 -2.14 22.37
N GLY A 237 -46.99 -1.24 22.03
CA GLY A 237 -45.94 -1.49 21.06
C GLY A 237 -46.41 -1.47 19.59
N ASN A 238 -47.64 -1.01 19.33
CA ASN A 238 -48.17 -0.77 17.97
C ASN A 238 -48.74 0.63 17.84
N ASN A 239 -49.45 1.12 18.88
CA ASN A 239 -49.97 2.48 18.91
C ASN A 239 -48.81 3.48 19.01
N TYR A 240 -49.01 4.69 18.51
CA TYR A 240 -48.05 5.79 18.50
C TYR A 240 -46.73 5.44 17.78
N SER A 241 -46.78 4.49 16.85
CA SER A 241 -45.59 4.09 16.12
C SER A 241 -45.03 5.20 15.23
N ARG A 242 -43.74 5.28 15.11
CA ARG A 242 -42.97 6.22 14.26
C ARG A 242 -42.02 5.48 13.38
N SER A 243 -41.83 5.94 12.15
CA SER A 243 -40.86 5.40 11.22
C SER A 243 -39.42 5.84 11.62
N VAL A 244 -38.51 4.90 11.55
CA VAL A 244 -37.07 5.11 11.90
C VAL A 244 -36.21 4.55 10.75
N PRO A 245 -36.04 5.29 9.66
CA PRO A 245 -35.15 4.86 8.59
C PRO A 245 -33.68 5.07 9.02
N ILE A 246 -32.90 4.00 9.00
CA ILE A 246 -31.47 4.02 9.29
C ILE A 246 -30.73 3.84 7.95
N GLN A 247 -30.20 4.92 7.43
CA GLN A 247 -29.36 4.88 6.23
C GLN A 247 -27.93 4.58 6.61
N VAL A 248 -27.25 3.72 5.86
CA VAL A 248 -25.83 3.43 6.06
C VAL A 248 -25.12 3.45 4.72
N LYS A 249 -23.93 4.06 4.73
CA LYS A 249 -23.00 4.05 3.61
C LYS A 249 -21.62 3.67 4.14
N CYS A 250 -20.97 2.72 3.47
CA CYS A 250 -19.64 2.24 3.83
C CYS A 250 -18.66 2.50 2.70
N GLU A 251 -17.41 2.77 3.07
CA GLU A 251 -16.30 2.94 2.15
C GLU A 251 -15.02 2.39 2.78
N GLY A 252 -14.02 2.08 1.94
CA GLY A 252 -12.74 1.52 2.38
C GLY A 252 -12.30 0.36 1.51
N GLY A 253 -11.17 -0.26 1.90
CA GLY A 253 -10.56 -1.34 1.11
C GLY A 253 -11.44 -2.57 1.00
N SER A 254 -12.06 -2.98 2.10
CA SER A 254 -12.95 -4.15 2.14
C SER A 254 -14.24 -3.95 1.31
N PHE A 255 -14.64 -2.71 1.09
CA PHE A 255 -15.82 -2.35 0.31
C PHE A 255 -15.53 -2.09 -1.18
N ALA A 256 -14.28 -2.17 -1.63
CA ALA A 256 -13.86 -1.83 -2.99
C ALA A 256 -14.62 -2.59 -4.11
N ASN A 257 -15.08 -3.80 -3.83
CA ASN A 257 -15.77 -4.65 -4.78
C ASN A 257 -17.32 -4.62 -4.65
N GLY A 258 -17.88 -3.89 -3.70
CA GLY A 258 -19.32 -3.72 -3.51
C GLY A 258 -20.10 -4.97 -3.04
N ASN A 259 -19.41 -6.05 -2.64
CA ASN A 259 -20.02 -7.35 -2.33
C ASN A 259 -20.03 -7.70 -0.84
N LEU A 260 -19.60 -6.80 0.02
CA LEU A 260 -19.56 -7.04 1.46
C LEU A 260 -20.89 -6.66 2.09
N ASN A 261 -21.45 -7.56 2.90
CA ASN A 261 -22.59 -7.27 3.75
C ASN A 261 -22.15 -6.78 5.13
N ILE A 262 -22.98 -5.96 5.76
CA ILE A 262 -22.76 -5.43 7.09
C ILE A 262 -23.92 -5.82 8.02
N ARG A 263 -23.64 -5.82 9.32
CA ARG A 263 -24.62 -6.00 10.37
C ARG A 263 -24.69 -4.75 11.24
N LEU A 264 -25.89 -4.28 11.50
CA LEU A 264 -26.17 -3.17 12.40
C LEU A 264 -26.84 -3.66 13.67
N GLY A 265 -26.59 -2.98 14.77
CA GLY A 265 -27.25 -3.22 16.04
C GLY A 265 -27.55 -1.89 16.72
N ILE A 266 -28.69 -1.82 17.42
CA ILE A 266 -29.02 -0.69 18.29
C ILE A 266 -28.58 -1.06 19.68
N GLN A 267 -27.61 -0.31 20.21
CA GLN A 267 -27.01 -0.60 21.50
C GLN A 267 -27.52 0.37 22.55
N GLN A 268 -27.93 -0.15 23.69
CA GLN A 268 -28.35 0.63 24.87
C GLN A 268 -27.92 -0.09 26.14
N ALA A 269 -27.30 0.67 27.05
CA ALA A 269 -26.88 0.13 28.36
C ALA A 269 -28.09 -0.16 29.26
N ASN A 270 -29.12 0.70 29.24
CA ASN A 270 -30.32 0.61 30.07
C ASN A 270 -31.50 0.14 29.23
N THR A 271 -31.70 -1.15 29.07
CA THR A 271 -32.90 -1.74 28.48
C THR A 271 -34.10 -1.58 29.42
N ALA A 272 -35.32 -1.78 28.88
CA ALA A 272 -36.53 -1.75 29.73
C ALA A 272 -36.43 -2.80 30.86
N SER A 273 -36.79 -2.39 32.09
CA SER A 273 -36.64 -3.25 33.25
C SER A 273 -37.49 -4.53 33.19
N PHE A 274 -38.57 -4.52 32.44
CA PHE A 274 -39.49 -5.65 32.24
C PHE A 274 -39.18 -6.50 31.03
N ASN A 275 -38.33 -6.02 30.12
CA ASN A 275 -37.91 -6.81 28.96
C ASN A 275 -36.59 -6.26 28.36
N SER A 276 -35.55 -7.05 28.42
CA SER A 276 -34.21 -6.68 27.94
C SER A 276 -34.10 -6.51 26.40
N ASP A 277 -35.08 -6.94 25.64
CA ASP A 277 -35.10 -6.78 24.20
C ASP A 277 -35.64 -5.39 23.77
N TYR A 278 -36.23 -4.63 24.71
CA TYR A 278 -36.76 -3.28 24.46
C TYR A 278 -35.79 -2.20 24.94
N LEU A 279 -35.81 -1.06 24.28
CA LEU A 279 -35.07 0.12 24.74
C LEU A 279 -35.75 0.65 26.01
N GLY A 280 -34.98 0.99 27.02
CA GLY A 280 -35.46 1.57 28.27
C GLY A 280 -35.72 3.07 28.12
N ALA A 281 -36.70 3.57 28.87
CA ALA A 281 -36.97 4.98 28.97
C ALA A 281 -36.32 5.58 30.24
N THR A 282 -35.89 6.82 30.15
CA THR A 282 -35.36 7.62 31.27
C THR A 282 -36.07 8.96 31.33
N GLY A 283 -36.12 9.60 32.49
CA GLY A 283 -36.78 10.90 32.66
C GLY A 283 -36.67 11.39 34.08
N ALA A 284 -37.32 12.54 34.38
CA ALA A 284 -37.37 13.14 35.71
C ALA A 284 -38.19 12.32 36.71
N VAL A 285 -39.13 11.52 36.22
CA VAL A 285 -39.92 10.57 37.00
C VAL A 285 -39.57 9.13 36.64
N ASP A 286 -39.99 8.18 37.47
CA ASP A 286 -39.74 6.75 37.22
C ASP A 286 -40.38 6.31 35.90
N ARG A 287 -39.54 5.82 35.00
CA ARG A 287 -39.89 5.30 33.66
C ARG A 287 -39.70 3.77 33.57
N SER A 288 -39.56 3.07 34.67
CA SER A 288 -39.30 1.62 34.69
C SER A 288 -40.39 0.82 34.01
N ASN A 289 -41.62 1.32 33.98
CA ASN A 289 -42.77 0.69 33.28
C ASN A 289 -42.90 1.09 31.80
N LEU A 290 -42.02 1.92 31.25
CA LEU A 290 -42.04 2.35 29.85
C LEU A 290 -40.83 1.82 29.13
N GLY A 291 -41.03 1.24 27.94
CA GLY A 291 -40.01 0.88 26.99
C GLY A 291 -40.34 1.32 25.58
N ILE A 292 -39.40 1.20 24.67
CA ILE A 292 -39.62 1.39 23.24
C ILE A 292 -39.30 0.06 22.57
N ILE A 293 -40.30 -0.47 21.85
CA ILE A 293 -40.12 -1.63 20.98
C ILE A 293 -39.75 -1.17 19.57
N LEU A 294 -38.78 -1.85 18.99
CA LEU A 294 -38.40 -1.66 17.59
C LEU A 294 -38.87 -2.85 16.76
N LYS A 295 -39.37 -2.60 15.58
CA LYS A 295 -39.81 -3.64 14.62
C LYS A 295 -39.23 -3.34 13.25
N ASP A 296 -38.91 -4.39 12.52
CA ASP A 296 -38.54 -4.29 11.12
C ASP A 296 -39.79 -4.06 10.22
N SER A 297 -39.56 -3.92 8.91
CA SER A 297 -40.62 -3.74 7.92
C SER A 297 -41.60 -4.91 7.82
N GLY A 298 -41.19 -6.10 8.30
CA GLY A 298 -42.06 -7.29 8.40
C GLY A 298 -42.83 -7.37 9.72
N GLY A 299 -42.65 -6.41 10.64
CA GLY A 299 -43.26 -6.38 11.96
C GLY A 299 -42.56 -7.26 12.99
N SER A 300 -41.39 -7.86 12.66
CA SER A 300 -40.62 -8.68 13.58
C SER A 300 -39.85 -7.80 14.57
N LEU A 301 -39.72 -8.29 15.80
CA LEU A 301 -38.99 -7.60 16.86
C LEU A 301 -37.49 -7.42 16.49
N VAL A 302 -37.00 -6.21 16.60
CA VAL A 302 -35.57 -5.88 16.57
C VAL A 302 -35.11 -5.62 18.00
N ALA A 303 -34.54 -6.64 18.62
CA ALA A 303 -34.10 -6.58 20.00
C ALA A 303 -32.88 -5.68 20.18
N ALA A 304 -32.86 -4.94 21.29
CA ALA A 304 -31.69 -4.16 21.69
C ALA A 304 -30.44 -5.05 21.87
N ASN A 305 -29.27 -4.48 21.64
CA ASN A 305 -27.96 -5.12 21.81
C ASN A 305 -27.74 -6.41 20.97
N ARG A 306 -28.47 -6.55 19.86
CA ARG A 306 -28.25 -7.62 18.89
C ARG A 306 -27.93 -7.03 17.51
N PHE A 307 -27.21 -7.81 16.69
CA PHE A 307 -26.82 -7.43 15.35
C PHE A 307 -27.69 -8.13 14.29
N TYR A 308 -28.13 -7.35 13.30
CA TYR A 308 -28.99 -7.78 12.20
C TYR A 308 -28.34 -7.42 10.87
N ASP A 309 -28.55 -8.25 9.86
CA ASP A 309 -28.15 -7.92 8.49
C ASP A 309 -29.00 -6.72 7.99
N VAL A 310 -28.34 -5.80 7.28
CA VAL A 310 -29.04 -4.63 6.72
C VAL A 310 -29.79 -5.07 5.47
N PRO A 311 -31.15 -5.03 5.45
CA PRO A 311 -31.90 -5.44 4.29
C PRO A 311 -31.56 -4.57 3.07
N GLY A 312 -31.36 -5.23 1.91
CA GLY A 312 -31.08 -4.52 0.66
C GLY A 312 -29.75 -3.77 0.62
N PHE A 313 -28.81 -4.10 1.52
CA PHE A 313 -27.47 -3.53 1.45
C PHE A 313 -26.80 -3.97 0.15
N ASN A 314 -26.51 -3.00 -0.72
CA ASN A 314 -25.91 -3.22 -2.02
C ASN A 314 -25.07 -2.00 -2.42
N ASN A 315 -24.01 -2.21 -3.20
CA ASN A 315 -23.09 -1.13 -3.59
C ASN A 315 -22.65 -0.27 -2.40
N ASN A 316 -22.33 -0.94 -1.27
CA ASN A 316 -21.82 -0.33 -0.05
C ASN A 316 -22.79 0.64 0.65
N GLN A 317 -24.07 0.55 0.36
CA GLN A 317 -25.11 1.35 1.00
C GLN A 317 -26.41 0.58 1.19
N GLY A 318 -27.20 0.99 2.15
CA GLY A 318 -28.50 0.39 2.42
C GLY A 318 -29.34 1.26 3.34
N THR A 319 -30.63 0.94 3.41
CA THR A 319 -31.57 1.57 4.35
C THR A 319 -32.28 0.48 5.14
N TRP A 320 -32.09 0.51 6.45
CA TRP A 320 -32.81 -0.37 7.37
C TRP A 320 -34.04 0.39 7.89
N ASN A 321 -35.20 0.05 7.37
CA ASN A 321 -36.49 0.68 7.75
C ASN A 321 -37.02 0.01 9.00
N LEU A 322 -37.03 0.73 10.12
CA LEU A 322 -37.62 0.30 11.38
C LEU A 322 -38.85 1.13 11.70
N THR A 323 -39.65 0.61 12.62
CA THR A 323 -40.65 1.36 13.35
C THR A 323 -40.34 1.29 14.85
N ALA A 324 -40.52 2.40 15.54
CA ALA A 324 -40.42 2.49 16.99
C ALA A 324 -41.80 2.77 17.58
N ALA A 325 -42.16 2.11 18.66
CA ALA A 325 -43.41 2.37 19.34
C ALA A 325 -43.24 2.25 20.87
N PRO A 326 -43.90 3.10 21.66
CA PRO A 326 -43.92 2.97 23.12
C PRO A 326 -44.66 1.70 23.55
N ILE A 327 -44.14 1.04 24.57
CA ILE A 327 -44.70 -0.17 25.17
C ILE A 327 -44.66 -0.04 26.70
N ALA A 328 -45.76 -0.29 27.36
CA ALA A 328 -45.80 -0.34 28.83
C ALA A 328 -45.64 -1.78 29.32
N ASN A 329 -45.11 -1.91 30.55
CA ASN A 329 -45.16 -3.18 31.28
C ASN A 329 -46.61 -3.63 31.47
N ALA A 330 -46.88 -4.92 31.21
CA ALA A 330 -48.22 -5.46 31.19
C ALA A 330 -49.00 -5.16 32.48
N GLY A 331 -50.22 -4.60 32.32
CA GLY A 331 -51.10 -4.26 33.46
C GLY A 331 -50.68 -3.05 34.26
N THR A 332 -49.70 -2.26 33.84
CA THR A 332 -49.26 -1.05 34.54
C THR A 332 -49.51 0.21 33.75
N ASN A 333 -49.62 1.34 34.43
CA ASN A 333 -49.63 2.66 33.84
C ASN A 333 -48.27 3.28 33.90
N VAL A 334 -48.01 4.26 33.05
CA VAL A 334 -46.77 5.06 33.04
C VAL A 334 -47.05 6.36 33.80
N LEU A 335 -46.13 6.80 34.62
CA LEU A 335 -46.23 8.07 35.32
C LEU A 335 -46.26 9.27 34.35
N GLU A 336 -47.08 10.26 34.64
CA GLU A 336 -47.08 11.55 33.95
C GLU A 336 -45.82 12.35 34.27
N GLY A 337 -45.31 13.14 33.28
CA GLY A 337 -44.13 13.98 33.52
C GLY A 337 -43.47 14.47 32.23
#